data_4d409075b5a1dbed5920a055f5b13d2d
#
_entry.id   4d409075b5a1dbed5920a055f5b13d2d
#
_cell.length_a   1.000
_cell.length_b   1.000
_cell.length_c   1.000
_cell.angle_alpha   90.00
_cell.angle_beta   90.00
_cell.angle_gamma   90.00
#
_symmetry.space_group_name_H-M   'P 1'
#
loop_
_entity.id
_entity.type
_entity.pdbx_description
1 polymer ?
#
loop_
_entity_poly.entity_id
_entity_poly.type
_entity_poly.pdbx_seq_one_letter_code
_entity_poly.pdbx_strand_id
1 'polypeptide(L)'
;MERFLIPLDFTETSANALRYAFGLNKHYFAQLHALHVFDVPFSASLENDAGMIEYERIRNSFTDKVWNFIADNKGDYHYDTVVSATSGGDLQSIVNYVEENDIHLVILGNKGKSGLGRWFFGTVTRSLLRHPPCMVLSVPTSHHWKEIRKIQVCTDLSMPLTPEQCIELKQFAEHTKAELQFLHVQDKVEIALPEDSISVDTIRREFNVSPVTIPFRNSIAASVNDHIAANGGELAVTLPHHHSWLDKLFLGSETAHMSDELSVPLLSLKGMKK
;
A
#
# COMPACT_ATOMS: atom_id res chain seq x y z
N MET A 1 -16.99 -11.72 -0.07
CA MET A 1 -15.88 -11.94 0.87
C MET A 1 -14.68 -11.22 0.30
N GLU A 2 -14.06 -10.33 1.06
CA GLU A 2 -12.89 -9.60 0.60
C GLU A 2 -11.67 -10.51 0.45
N ARG A 3 -10.74 -10.13 -0.41
CA ARG A 3 -9.51 -10.88 -0.69
C ARG A 3 -8.32 -9.95 -0.63
N PHE A 4 -7.31 -10.32 0.17
CA PHE A 4 -6.08 -9.54 0.34
C PHE A 4 -4.91 -10.31 -0.24
N LEU A 5 -4.08 -9.66 -1.03
CA LEU A 5 -2.88 -10.24 -1.61
C LEU A 5 -1.64 -9.74 -0.85
N ILE A 6 -0.79 -10.66 -0.46
CA ILE A 6 0.50 -10.41 0.17
C ILE A 6 1.60 -11.01 -0.71
N PRO A 7 2.25 -10.22 -1.57
CA PRO A 7 3.44 -10.66 -2.28
C PRO A 7 4.60 -10.92 -1.33
N LEU A 8 5.26 -12.07 -1.45
CA LEU A 8 6.31 -12.52 -0.55
C LEU A 8 7.63 -12.77 -1.31
N ASP A 9 8.71 -12.18 -0.82
CA ASP A 9 10.08 -12.39 -1.31
C ASP A 9 11.00 -13.05 -0.24
N PHE A 10 10.40 -13.58 0.83
CA PHE A 10 11.07 -14.21 1.98
C PHE A 10 12.01 -13.30 2.76
N THR A 11 11.93 -11.98 2.59
CA THR A 11 12.66 -11.00 3.40
C THR A 11 11.89 -10.64 4.67
N GLU A 12 12.59 -10.05 5.66
CA GLU A 12 11.92 -9.50 6.86
C GLU A 12 10.91 -8.39 6.50
N THR A 13 11.13 -7.71 5.38
CA THR A 13 10.20 -6.70 4.86
C THR A 13 8.86 -7.32 4.49
N SER A 14 8.87 -8.43 3.74
CA SER A 14 7.62 -9.15 3.39
C SER A 14 7.04 -9.89 4.60
N ALA A 15 7.88 -10.36 5.54
CA ALA A 15 7.42 -10.94 6.80
C ALA A 15 6.64 -9.92 7.64
N ASN A 16 7.13 -8.68 7.74
CA ASN A 16 6.43 -7.61 8.44
C ASN A 16 5.09 -7.26 7.77
N ALA A 17 5.04 -7.21 6.42
CA ALA A 17 3.81 -7.02 5.68
C ALA A 17 2.79 -8.14 5.93
N LEU A 18 3.25 -9.39 5.97
CA LEU A 18 2.41 -10.55 6.29
C LEU A 18 1.84 -10.46 7.71
N ARG A 19 2.67 -10.15 8.71
CA ARG A 19 2.20 -9.95 10.10
C ARG A 19 1.21 -8.79 10.21
N TYR A 20 1.46 -7.70 9.45
CA TYR A 20 0.53 -6.57 9.37
C TYR A 20 -0.81 -6.98 8.75
N ALA A 21 -0.78 -7.76 7.66
CA ALA A 21 -1.98 -8.30 7.03
C ALA A 21 -2.80 -9.18 7.99
N PHE A 22 -2.16 -10.02 8.79
CA PHE A 22 -2.85 -10.80 9.82
C PHE A 22 -3.51 -9.92 10.87
N GLY A 23 -2.83 -8.86 11.32
CA GLY A 23 -3.39 -7.91 12.27
C GLY A 23 -4.60 -7.17 11.71
N LEU A 24 -4.49 -6.63 10.49
CA LEU A 24 -5.57 -5.94 9.80
C LEU A 24 -6.77 -6.86 9.55
N ASN A 25 -6.51 -8.13 9.25
CA ASN A 25 -7.55 -9.10 8.93
C ASN A 25 -8.46 -9.48 10.10
N LYS A 26 -8.13 -9.10 11.34
CA LYS A 26 -9.05 -9.18 12.48
C LYS A 26 -10.33 -8.38 12.28
N HIS A 27 -10.26 -7.33 11.47
CA HIS A 27 -11.37 -6.42 11.20
C HIS A 27 -12.14 -6.79 9.92
N TYR A 28 -11.51 -7.52 9.00
CA TYR A 28 -12.05 -7.80 7.66
C TYR A 28 -12.56 -9.22 7.48
N PHE A 29 -11.93 -10.21 8.13
CA PHE A 29 -12.18 -11.62 7.88
C PHE A 29 -12.06 -11.98 6.39
N ALA A 30 -11.14 -11.34 5.71
CA ALA A 30 -10.86 -11.55 4.30
C ALA A 30 -10.13 -12.88 4.07
N GLN A 31 -10.27 -13.45 2.86
CA GLN A 31 -9.39 -14.51 2.40
C GLN A 31 -8.02 -13.93 2.08
N LEU A 32 -6.97 -14.49 2.64
CA LEU A 32 -5.60 -14.07 2.40
C LEU A 32 -4.99 -14.85 1.24
N HIS A 33 -4.34 -14.16 0.33
CA HIS A 33 -3.59 -14.74 -0.78
C HIS A 33 -2.12 -14.41 -0.61
N ALA A 34 -1.28 -15.41 -0.45
CA ALA A 34 0.16 -15.27 -0.39
C ALA A 34 0.77 -15.68 -1.74
N LEU A 35 1.43 -14.75 -2.41
CA LEU A 35 1.99 -14.96 -3.74
C LEU A 35 3.51 -14.81 -3.70
N HIS A 36 4.22 -15.79 -4.24
CA HIS A 36 5.63 -15.67 -4.56
C HIS A 36 5.85 -15.68 -6.07
N VAL A 37 6.59 -14.69 -6.58
CA VAL A 37 7.00 -14.65 -7.99
C VAL A 37 8.46 -15.09 -8.07
N PHE A 38 8.77 -16.00 -8.98
CA PHE A 38 10.12 -16.55 -9.16
C PHE A 38 10.58 -16.50 -10.60
N ASP A 39 11.90 -16.43 -10.79
CA ASP A 39 12.50 -16.54 -12.12
C ASP A 39 12.57 -18.00 -12.56
N VAL A 40 12.18 -18.27 -13.80
CA VAL A 40 12.30 -19.61 -14.39
C VAL A 40 13.73 -19.84 -14.86
N PRO A 41 14.43 -20.87 -14.38
CA PRO A 41 15.70 -21.26 -14.94
C PRO A 41 15.56 -21.65 -16.43
N PHE A 42 16.58 -21.38 -17.25
CA PHE A 42 16.58 -21.75 -18.67
C PHE A 42 16.31 -23.24 -18.92
N SER A 43 16.66 -24.11 -17.96
CA SER A 43 16.40 -25.56 -17.99
C SER A 43 14.92 -25.95 -17.89
N ALA A 44 14.05 -25.06 -17.41
CA ALA A 44 12.62 -25.27 -17.25
C ALA A 44 11.82 -24.60 -18.39
N SER A 45 12.25 -24.80 -19.64
CA SER A 45 11.52 -24.30 -20.81
C SER A 45 10.17 -24.98 -20.92
N LEU A 46 9.09 -24.17 -21.03
CA LEU A 46 7.72 -24.65 -21.20
C LEU A 46 7.42 -25.23 -22.59
N GLU A 47 8.43 -25.31 -23.47
CA GLU A 47 8.27 -25.78 -24.85
C GLU A 47 8.25 -27.30 -25.00
N ASN A 48 8.55 -28.05 -23.92
CA ASN A 48 8.56 -29.52 -23.93
C ASN A 48 8.12 -30.11 -22.59
N ASP A 49 7.71 -31.38 -22.59
CA ASP A 49 7.19 -32.10 -21.40
C ASP A 49 8.19 -32.10 -20.23
N ALA A 50 9.47 -32.28 -20.50
CA ALA A 50 10.49 -32.32 -19.46
C ALA A 50 10.66 -30.95 -18.78
N GLY A 51 10.58 -29.86 -19.53
CA GLY A 51 10.61 -28.50 -19.00
C GLY A 51 9.36 -28.17 -18.21
N MET A 52 8.19 -28.65 -18.64
CA MET A 52 6.93 -28.49 -17.87
C MET A 52 6.99 -29.23 -16.53
N ILE A 53 7.51 -30.45 -16.50
CA ILE A 53 7.69 -31.22 -15.27
C ILE A 53 8.65 -30.49 -14.31
N GLU A 54 9.75 -29.97 -14.81
CA GLU A 54 10.71 -29.22 -14.02
C GLU A 54 10.10 -27.89 -13.50
N TYR A 55 9.33 -27.20 -14.31
CA TYR A 55 8.59 -25.99 -13.89
C TYR A 55 7.65 -26.31 -12.71
N GLU A 56 6.82 -27.35 -12.84
CA GLU A 56 5.90 -27.76 -11.79
C GLU A 56 6.66 -28.14 -10.50
N ARG A 57 7.80 -28.83 -10.63
CA ARG A 57 8.64 -29.18 -9.47
C ARG A 57 9.16 -27.93 -8.75
N ILE A 58 9.62 -26.93 -9.51
CA ILE A 58 10.11 -25.66 -8.97
C ILE A 58 8.96 -24.90 -8.31
N ARG A 59 7.83 -24.77 -8.99
CA ARG A 59 6.62 -24.11 -8.47
C ARG A 59 6.17 -24.73 -7.14
N ASN A 60 6.09 -26.03 -7.07
CA ASN A 60 5.69 -26.74 -5.85
C ASN A 60 6.69 -26.51 -4.71
N SER A 61 7.99 -26.51 -5.01
CA SER A 61 9.03 -26.19 -4.02
C SER A 61 8.88 -24.77 -3.46
N PHE A 62 8.52 -23.78 -4.27
CA PHE A 62 8.25 -22.44 -3.77
C PHE A 62 6.93 -22.35 -3.01
N THR A 63 5.90 -23.08 -3.44
CA THR A 63 4.65 -23.18 -2.68
C THR A 63 4.89 -23.70 -1.27
N ASP A 64 5.69 -24.75 -1.10
CA ASP A 64 6.08 -25.27 0.21
C ASP A 64 6.87 -24.24 1.04
N LYS A 65 7.79 -23.50 0.40
CA LYS A 65 8.52 -22.43 1.07
C LYS A 65 7.59 -21.31 1.55
N VAL A 66 6.58 -20.94 0.77
CA VAL A 66 5.57 -19.95 1.20
C VAL A 66 4.79 -20.44 2.39
N TRP A 67 4.35 -21.71 2.41
CA TRP A 67 3.67 -22.29 3.57
C TRP A 67 4.52 -22.26 4.83
N ASN A 68 5.80 -22.63 4.73
CA ASN A 68 6.74 -22.57 5.84
C ASN A 68 6.93 -21.13 6.33
N PHE A 69 7.10 -20.18 5.40
CA PHE A 69 7.25 -18.77 5.72
C PHE A 69 6.03 -18.19 6.44
N ILE A 70 4.82 -18.58 6.02
CA ILE A 70 3.57 -18.24 6.73
C ILE A 70 3.56 -18.85 8.12
N ALA A 71 3.89 -20.14 8.26
CA ALA A 71 3.91 -20.84 9.54
C ALA A 71 4.84 -20.16 10.56
N ASP A 72 6.02 -19.71 10.10
CA ASP A 72 7.01 -19.02 10.94
C ASP A 72 6.57 -17.61 11.37
N ASN A 73 5.66 -16.98 10.61
CA ASN A 73 5.27 -15.59 10.81
C ASN A 73 3.83 -15.38 11.29
N LYS A 74 2.97 -16.40 11.29
CA LYS A 74 1.56 -16.24 11.63
C LYS A 74 1.25 -16.04 13.12
N GLY A 75 2.18 -16.44 14.01
CA GLY A 75 1.89 -16.45 15.45
C GLY A 75 0.63 -17.26 15.75
N ASP A 76 -0.29 -16.69 16.53
CA ASP A 76 -1.58 -17.30 16.90
C ASP A 76 -2.69 -17.07 15.88
N TYR A 77 -2.39 -16.44 14.73
CA TYR A 77 -3.40 -16.19 13.69
C TYR A 77 -3.72 -17.46 12.89
N HIS A 78 -5.01 -17.68 12.67
CA HIS A 78 -5.54 -18.80 11.88
C HIS A 78 -6.55 -18.24 10.86
N TYR A 79 -6.07 -17.91 9.67
CA TYR A 79 -6.91 -17.42 8.58
C TYR A 79 -6.88 -18.37 7.39
N ASP A 80 -7.99 -18.41 6.67
CA ASP A 80 -8.04 -19.06 5.36
C ASP A 80 -7.04 -18.36 4.42
N THR A 81 -6.05 -19.14 3.97
CA THR A 81 -4.94 -18.59 3.17
C THR A 81 -4.75 -19.44 1.92
N VAL A 82 -4.86 -18.79 0.77
CA VAL A 82 -4.50 -19.33 -0.53
C VAL A 82 -3.03 -19.06 -0.79
N VAL A 83 -2.28 -20.09 -1.13
CA VAL A 83 -0.86 -19.97 -1.46
C VAL A 83 -0.64 -20.23 -2.92
N SER A 84 0.12 -19.33 -3.57
CA SER A 84 0.45 -19.43 -4.98
C SER A 84 1.92 -19.09 -5.21
N ALA A 85 2.52 -19.80 -6.15
CA ALA A 85 3.82 -19.46 -6.71
C ALA A 85 3.70 -19.39 -8.24
N THR A 86 4.22 -18.34 -8.86
CA THR A 86 4.17 -18.14 -10.31
C THR A 86 5.49 -17.60 -10.82
N SER A 87 5.74 -17.78 -12.11
CA SER A 87 6.92 -17.23 -12.76
C SER A 87 6.57 -15.97 -13.54
N GLY A 88 7.55 -15.08 -13.68
CA GLY A 88 7.41 -13.89 -14.52
C GLY A 88 8.02 -12.63 -13.91
N GLY A 89 7.72 -11.50 -14.50
CA GLY A 89 8.12 -10.21 -13.93
C GLY A 89 7.23 -9.85 -12.74
N ASP A 90 7.83 -9.52 -11.61
CA ASP A 90 7.14 -9.29 -10.32
C ASP A 90 5.90 -8.39 -10.45
N LEU A 91 6.05 -7.21 -11.08
CA LEU A 91 4.94 -6.25 -11.19
C LEU A 91 3.78 -6.81 -12.02
N GLN A 92 4.07 -7.38 -13.19
CA GLN A 92 3.04 -7.89 -14.08
C GLN A 92 2.33 -9.10 -13.49
N SER A 93 3.07 -10.00 -12.84
CA SER A 93 2.50 -11.17 -12.16
C SER A 93 1.56 -10.77 -11.03
N ILE A 94 1.91 -9.73 -10.25
CA ILE A 94 1.04 -9.20 -9.20
C ILE A 94 -0.22 -8.58 -9.80
N VAL A 95 -0.09 -7.76 -10.86
CA VAL A 95 -1.25 -7.12 -11.49
C VAL A 95 -2.20 -8.16 -12.09
N ASN A 96 -1.67 -9.14 -12.81
CA ASN A 96 -2.48 -10.24 -13.36
C ASN A 96 -3.20 -11.01 -12.25
N TYR A 97 -2.48 -11.34 -11.16
CA TYR A 97 -3.08 -12.05 -10.04
C TYR A 97 -4.21 -11.27 -9.37
N VAL A 98 -4.06 -9.94 -9.25
CA VAL A 98 -5.11 -9.05 -8.74
C VAL A 98 -6.38 -9.14 -9.59
N GLU A 99 -6.24 -9.09 -10.92
CA GLU A 99 -7.37 -9.14 -11.84
C GLU A 99 -8.04 -10.51 -11.89
N GLU A 100 -7.24 -11.60 -11.94
CA GLU A 100 -7.73 -12.98 -12.03
C GLU A 100 -8.44 -13.46 -10.76
N ASN A 101 -8.08 -12.90 -9.60
CA ASN A 101 -8.59 -13.35 -8.30
C ASN A 101 -9.47 -12.31 -7.59
N ASP A 102 -9.88 -11.23 -8.26
CA ASP A 102 -10.69 -10.15 -7.67
C ASP A 102 -10.11 -9.65 -6.33
N ILE A 103 -8.83 -9.34 -6.30
CA ILE A 103 -8.16 -8.84 -5.10
C ILE A 103 -8.60 -7.41 -4.79
N HIS A 104 -8.95 -7.15 -3.54
CA HIS A 104 -9.43 -5.84 -3.07
C HIS A 104 -8.31 -4.99 -2.48
N LEU A 105 -7.31 -5.64 -1.86
CA LEU A 105 -6.18 -4.98 -1.21
C LEU A 105 -4.89 -5.75 -1.42
N VAL A 106 -3.86 -5.08 -1.93
CA VAL A 106 -2.48 -5.60 -1.97
C VAL A 106 -1.70 -5.02 -0.79
N ILE A 107 -1.07 -5.86 0.03
CA ILE A 107 -0.26 -5.44 1.18
C ILE A 107 1.20 -5.77 0.91
N LEU A 108 2.03 -4.75 0.81
CA LEU A 108 3.44 -4.84 0.45
C LEU A 108 4.34 -4.32 1.57
N GLY A 109 5.46 -4.97 1.74
CA GLY A 109 6.52 -4.44 2.58
C GLY A 109 7.32 -3.33 1.89
N ASN A 110 7.85 -2.43 2.69
CA ASN A 110 8.72 -1.34 2.26
C ASN A 110 9.95 -1.32 3.18
N LYS A 111 11.15 -1.29 2.58
CA LYS A 111 12.41 -1.45 3.33
C LYS A 111 12.66 -0.40 4.40
N GLY A 112 11.93 0.72 4.41
CA GLY A 112 12.19 1.76 5.37
C GLY A 112 13.65 2.26 5.34
N LYS A 113 14.14 2.93 6.39
CA LYS A 113 15.55 3.36 6.49
C LYS A 113 16.50 2.16 6.53
N SER A 114 17.24 1.90 5.44
CA SER A 114 18.44 1.06 5.53
C SER A 114 19.55 1.84 6.25
N GLY A 115 20.48 1.14 6.93
CA GLY A 115 21.57 1.77 7.70
C GLY A 115 22.49 2.72 6.93
N LEU A 116 22.28 2.94 5.65
CA LEU A 116 22.94 3.91 4.76
C LEU A 116 22.08 5.16 4.48
N GLY A 117 20.97 5.36 5.19
CA GLY A 117 20.16 6.57 5.09
C GLY A 117 19.35 6.74 3.79
N ARG A 118 19.35 5.77 2.90
CA ARG A 118 18.52 5.77 1.70
C ARG A 118 17.31 4.87 1.89
N TRP A 119 16.16 5.45 1.67
CA TRP A 119 14.90 4.72 1.60
C TRP A 119 14.73 4.10 0.21
N PHE A 120 14.35 2.84 0.19
CA PHE A 120 14.05 2.16 -1.05
C PHE A 120 12.61 1.61 -0.99
N PHE A 121 11.67 2.37 -1.54
CA PHE A 121 10.54 1.69 -2.16
C PHE A 121 11.11 0.86 -3.30
N GLY A 122 10.91 -0.45 -3.26
CA GLY A 122 11.22 -1.29 -4.43
C GLY A 122 10.46 -0.76 -5.66
N THR A 123 10.99 -0.96 -6.83
CA THR A 123 10.36 -0.52 -8.09
C THR A 123 8.90 -1.01 -8.20
N VAL A 124 8.62 -2.23 -7.74
CA VAL A 124 7.28 -2.85 -7.70
C VAL A 124 6.35 -2.07 -6.78
N THR A 125 6.75 -1.83 -5.52
CA THR A 125 5.92 -1.09 -4.55
C THR A 125 5.60 0.32 -5.03
N ARG A 126 6.60 1.03 -5.58
CA ARG A 126 6.40 2.37 -6.14
C ARG A 126 5.43 2.37 -7.32
N SER A 127 5.56 1.41 -8.22
CA SER A 127 4.69 1.29 -9.39
C SER A 127 3.26 1.00 -8.99
N LEU A 128 3.04 0.09 -8.05
CA LEU A 128 1.71 -0.26 -7.55
C LEU A 128 1.07 0.91 -6.80
N LEU A 129 1.80 1.66 -5.98
CA LEU A 129 1.26 2.83 -5.29
C LEU A 129 0.85 3.95 -6.26
N ARG A 130 1.58 4.13 -7.37
CA ARG A 130 1.29 5.16 -8.38
C ARG A 130 0.17 4.78 -9.35
N HIS A 131 0.04 3.51 -9.67
CA HIS A 131 -0.95 2.96 -10.60
C HIS A 131 -1.62 1.73 -9.96
N PRO A 132 -2.38 1.93 -8.90
CA PRO A 132 -2.93 0.83 -8.13
C PRO A 132 -4.06 0.12 -8.91
N PRO A 133 -3.94 -1.22 -9.11
CA PRO A 133 -5.01 -2.00 -9.75
C PRO A 133 -6.22 -2.18 -8.82
N CYS A 134 -6.00 -2.14 -7.52
CA CYS A 134 -6.96 -2.11 -6.41
C CYS A 134 -6.36 -1.25 -5.29
N MET A 135 -6.91 -1.24 -4.09
CA MET A 135 -6.22 -0.60 -2.95
C MET A 135 -4.83 -1.22 -2.73
N VAL A 136 -3.82 -0.40 -2.44
CA VAL A 136 -2.44 -0.84 -2.20
C VAL A 136 -1.92 -0.25 -0.90
N LEU A 137 -1.57 -1.11 0.05
CA LEU A 137 -1.02 -0.75 1.36
C LEU A 137 0.48 -1.06 1.41
N SER A 138 1.29 -0.04 1.59
CA SER A 138 2.74 -0.16 1.79
C SER A 138 3.08 -0.03 3.27
N VAL A 139 3.71 -1.06 3.84
CA VAL A 139 4.04 -1.14 5.27
C VAL A 139 5.54 -1.00 5.47
N PRO A 140 6.02 0.07 6.15
CA PRO A 140 7.44 0.21 6.49
C PRO A 140 7.90 -0.91 7.41
N THR A 141 9.12 -1.45 7.20
CA THR A 141 9.69 -2.51 8.05
C THR A 141 9.77 -2.11 9.52
N SER A 142 9.96 -0.82 9.80
CA SER A 142 9.99 -0.28 11.17
C SER A 142 8.61 -0.14 11.82
N HIS A 143 7.52 -0.33 11.07
CA HIS A 143 6.16 -0.15 11.56
C HIS A 143 5.46 -1.49 11.73
N HIS A 144 5.38 -1.98 12.96
CA HIS A 144 4.65 -3.19 13.28
C HIS A 144 3.15 -2.93 13.41
N TRP A 145 2.35 -4.00 13.26
CA TRP A 145 0.91 -3.90 13.41
C TRP A 145 0.50 -3.29 14.75
N LYS A 146 -0.41 -2.36 14.67
CA LYS A 146 -1.19 -1.81 15.79
C LYS A 146 -2.55 -1.36 15.26
N GLU A 147 -3.54 -1.28 16.17
CA GLU A 147 -4.88 -0.84 15.83
C GLU A 147 -4.86 0.53 15.16
N ILE A 148 -5.58 0.66 14.04
CA ILE A 148 -5.73 1.91 13.31
C ILE A 148 -6.91 2.65 13.92
N ARG A 149 -6.66 3.77 14.59
CA ARG A 149 -7.68 4.60 15.23
C ARG A 149 -7.90 5.90 14.48
N LYS A 150 -6.88 6.39 13.80
CA LYS A 150 -6.95 7.63 13.04
C LYS A 150 -6.22 7.47 11.70
N ILE A 151 -6.91 7.83 10.64
CA ILE A 151 -6.43 7.80 9.26
C ILE A 151 -6.23 9.23 8.78
N GLN A 152 -5.04 9.55 8.30
CA GLN A 152 -4.68 10.84 7.72
C GLN A 152 -4.83 10.77 6.19
N VAL A 153 -5.90 11.33 5.65
CA VAL A 153 -6.14 11.37 4.19
C VAL A 153 -5.49 12.59 3.60
N CYS A 154 -4.40 12.37 2.88
CA CYS A 154 -3.61 13.46 2.28
C CYS A 154 -4.15 13.81 0.90
N THR A 155 -4.50 15.08 0.71
CA THR A 155 -5.05 15.60 -0.56
C THR A 155 -4.46 16.96 -0.90
N ASP A 156 -4.27 17.23 -2.18
CA ASP A 156 -3.91 18.55 -2.69
C ASP A 156 -5.15 19.42 -3.00
N LEU A 157 -6.35 18.86 -2.82
CA LEU A 157 -7.64 19.49 -3.10
C LEU A 157 -7.82 19.94 -4.56
N SER A 158 -6.92 19.56 -5.46
CA SER A 158 -6.98 19.95 -6.89
C SER A 158 -8.12 19.24 -7.63
N MET A 159 -8.48 18.04 -7.17
CA MET A 159 -9.57 17.24 -7.73
C MET A 159 -10.41 16.63 -6.61
N PRO A 160 -11.74 16.56 -6.79
CA PRO A 160 -12.61 15.87 -5.83
C PRO A 160 -12.35 14.35 -5.85
N LEU A 161 -12.63 13.68 -4.73
CA LEU A 161 -12.63 12.23 -4.67
C LEU A 161 -13.70 11.68 -5.63
N THR A 162 -13.38 10.58 -6.31
CA THR A 162 -14.38 9.86 -7.08
C THR A 162 -15.37 9.14 -6.17
N PRO A 163 -16.58 8.79 -6.66
CA PRO A 163 -17.52 7.99 -5.88
C PRO A 163 -16.91 6.68 -5.37
N GLU A 164 -16.11 6.00 -6.21
CA GLU A 164 -15.43 4.75 -5.85
C GLU A 164 -14.43 4.97 -4.71
N GLN A 165 -13.62 6.02 -4.78
CA GLN A 165 -12.68 6.38 -3.72
C GLN A 165 -13.39 6.73 -2.39
N CYS A 166 -14.54 7.40 -2.49
CA CYS A 166 -15.36 7.67 -1.31
C CYS A 166 -15.87 6.38 -0.67
N ILE A 167 -16.31 5.41 -1.48
CA ILE A 167 -16.79 4.11 -1.01
C ILE A 167 -15.65 3.33 -0.36
N GLU A 168 -14.52 3.17 -1.05
CA GLU A 168 -13.33 2.46 -0.54
C GLU A 168 -12.87 3.04 0.80
N LEU A 169 -12.76 4.37 0.90
CA LEU A 169 -12.31 5.04 2.11
C LEU A 169 -13.29 4.88 3.27
N LYS A 170 -14.60 5.00 3.01
CA LYS A 170 -15.63 4.77 4.03
C LYS A 170 -15.61 3.34 4.54
N GLN A 171 -15.58 2.36 3.65
CA GLN A 171 -15.52 0.94 4.00
C GLN A 171 -14.27 0.63 4.83
N PHE A 172 -13.11 1.16 4.42
CA PHE A 172 -11.86 0.96 5.17
C PHE A 172 -11.94 1.56 6.58
N ALA A 173 -12.47 2.77 6.71
CA ALA A 173 -12.66 3.43 8.00
C ALA A 173 -13.68 2.70 8.89
N GLU A 174 -14.78 2.19 8.31
CA GLU A 174 -15.80 1.41 9.04
C GLU A 174 -15.24 0.09 9.57
N HIS A 175 -14.53 -0.68 8.74
CA HIS A 175 -13.91 -1.94 9.17
C HIS A 175 -12.90 -1.72 10.30
N THR A 176 -12.04 -0.72 10.17
CA THR A 176 -11.03 -0.41 11.20
C THR A 176 -11.59 0.39 12.38
N LYS A 177 -12.80 0.93 12.27
CA LYS A 177 -13.42 1.86 13.23
C LYS A 177 -12.56 3.09 13.46
N ALA A 178 -11.86 3.53 12.43
CA ALA A 178 -10.93 4.64 12.50
C ALA A 178 -11.61 5.97 12.17
N GLU A 179 -11.17 7.02 12.84
CA GLU A 179 -11.52 8.41 12.51
C GLU A 179 -10.76 8.86 11.26
N LEU A 180 -11.46 9.56 10.34
CA LEU A 180 -10.85 10.15 9.16
C LEU A 180 -10.52 11.62 9.39
N GLN A 181 -9.29 12.01 9.10
CA GLN A 181 -8.88 13.42 9.06
C GLN A 181 -8.26 13.72 7.69
N PHE A 182 -8.82 14.69 6.97
CA PHE A 182 -8.29 15.14 5.69
C PHE A 182 -7.24 16.21 5.91
N LEU A 183 -6.06 16.02 5.31
CA LEU A 183 -4.92 16.94 5.40
C LEU A 183 -4.63 17.55 4.04
N HIS A 184 -4.52 18.86 4.01
CA HIS A 184 -3.98 19.62 2.89
C HIS A 184 -2.65 20.25 3.32
N VAL A 185 -1.56 19.94 2.59
CA VAL A 185 -0.26 20.55 2.84
C VAL A 185 -0.15 21.80 1.98
N GLN A 186 -0.19 22.95 2.59
CA GLN A 186 -0.10 24.22 1.87
C GLN A 186 1.35 24.55 1.54
N ASP A 187 1.70 24.58 0.25
CA ASP A 187 2.99 25.08 -0.22
C ASP A 187 2.98 26.62 -0.14
N LYS A 188 4.15 27.23 0.11
CA LYS A 188 4.32 28.70 0.24
C LYS A 188 3.89 29.47 -1.02
N VAL A 189 3.77 28.79 -2.16
CA VAL A 189 3.46 29.36 -3.47
C VAL A 189 1.97 29.19 -3.84
N GLU A 190 1.24 28.31 -3.15
CA GLU A 190 -0.17 28.08 -3.44
C GLU A 190 -1.02 29.22 -2.86
N ILE A 191 -1.78 29.87 -3.72
CA ILE A 191 -2.89 30.76 -3.31
C ILE A 191 -3.84 29.91 -2.47
N ALA A 192 -4.26 30.41 -1.30
CA ALA A 192 -5.23 29.73 -0.46
C ALA A 192 -6.39 29.22 -1.33
N LEU A 193 -6.61 27.90 -1.31
CA LEU A 193 -7.71 27.32 -2.09
C LEU A 193 -9.02 27.96 -1.60
N PRO A 194 -9.93 28.30 -2.51
CA PRO A 194 -11.23 28.83 -2.14
C PRO A 194 -11.91 27.85 -1.17
N GLU A 195 -12.46 28.36 -0.07
CA GLU A 195 -13.26 27.53 0.86
C GLU A 195 -14.40 26.78 0.17
N ASP A 196 -14.81 27.26 -1.00
CA ASP A 196 -15.90 26.72 -1.85
C ASP A 196 -15.36 25.86 -3.02
N SER A 197 -14.21 25.18 -2.86
CA SER A 197 -13.76 24.26 -3.91
C SER A 197 -14.64 22.98 -3.92
N ILE A 198 -14.91 22.47 -5.14
CA ILE A 198 -15.69 21.21 -5.33
C ILE A 198 -15.09 20.06 -4.50
N SER A 199 -13.77 20.04 -4.32
CA SER A 199 -13.07 19.03 -3.51
C SER A 199 -13.42 19.15 -2.03
N VAL A 200 -13.42 20.37 -1.47
CA VAL A 200 -13.80 20.63 -0.09
C VAL A 200 -15.27 20.29 0.15
N ASP A 201 -16.16 20.69 -0.77
CA ASP A 201 -17.59 20.36 -0.69
C ASP A 201 -17.85 18.87 -0.77
N THR A 202 -17.10 18.15 -1.61
CA THR A 202 -17.20 16.68 -1.67
C THR A 202 -16.81 16.05 -0.34
N ILE A 203 -15.70 16.48 0.28
CA ILE A 203 -15.26 15.96 1.58
C ILE A 203 -16.30 16.26 2.66
N ARG A 204 -16.83 17.49 2.73
CA ARG A 204 -17.85 17.88 3.68
C ARG A 204 -19.13 17.04 3.53
N ARG A 205 -19.59 16.88 2.29
CA ARG A 205 -20.82 16.13 1.98
C ARG A 205 -20.67 14.63 2.28
N GLU A 206 -19.57 14.03 1.83
CA GLU A 206 -19.40 12.57 1.93
C GLU A 206 -18.95 12.10 3.31
N PHE A 207 -18.15 12.89 4.03
CA PHE A 207 -17.51 12.47 5.29
C PHE A 207 -17.92 13.30 6.50
N ASN A 208 -18.67 14.38 6.31
CA ASN A 208 -19.08 15.31 7.37
C ASN A 208 -17.90 15.91 8.16
N VAL A 209 -16.77 16.15 7.50
CA VAL A 209 -15.57 16.76 8.06
C VAL A 209 -15.04 17.85 7.12
N SER A 210 -14.24 18.76 7.67
CA SER A 210 -13.53 19.77 6.88
C SER A 210 -12.05 19.42 6.80
N PRO A 211 -11.38 19.63 5.67
CA PRO A 211 -9.94 19.47 5.56
C PRO A 211 -9.19 20.41 6.51
N VAL A 212 -8.10 19.92 7.07
CA VAL A 212 -7.16 20.68 7.90
C VAL A 212 -5.97 21.06 7.03
N THR A 213 -5.69 22.36 6.94
CA THR A 213 -4.50 22.86 6.25
C THR A 213 -3.31 22.84 7.19
N ILE A 214 -2.23 22.15 6.78
CA ILE A 214 -0.98 22.09 7.52
C ILE A 214 0.15 22.77 6.75
N PRO A 215 1.10 23.43 7.46
CA PRO A 215 2.17 24.16 6.79
C PRO A 215 3.15 23.19 6.12
N PHE A 216 3.61 23.56 4.92
CA PHE A 216 4.72 22.87 4.27
C PHE A 216 6.02 23.03 5.09
N ARG A 217 6.73 21.93 5.26
CA ARG A 217 8.06 21.85 5.87
C ARG A 217 9.12 21.72 4.76
N ASN A 218 9.99 20.75 4.87
CA ASN A 218 11.02 20.45 3.87
C ASN A 218 10.45 19.60 2.72
N SER A 219 9.43 18.79 3.03
CA SER A 219 8.68 17.97 2.08
C SER A 219 7.26 17.74 2.58
N ILE A 220 6.43 17.16 1.70
CA ILE A 220 5.07 16.75 2.07
C ILE A 220 5.10 15.67 3.15
N ALA A 221 5.99 14.67 3.01
CA ALA A 221 6.12 13.62 4.01
C ALA A 221 6.56 14.16 5.38
N ALA A 222 7.49 15.11 5.42
CA ALA A 222 7.90 15.76 6.66
C ALA A 222 6.73 16.50 7.32
N SER A 223 5.94 17.24 6.53
CA SER A 223 4.75 17.96 7.02
C SER A 223 3.72 17.01 7.62
N VAL A 224 3.45 15.89 6.94
CA VAL A 224 2.51 14.87 7.41
C VAL A 224 3.05 14.15 8.65
N ASN A 225 4.35 13.80 8.68
CA ASN A 225 4.98 13.18 9.86
C ASN A 225 4.92 14.08 11.10
N ASP A 226 5.23 15.38 10.94
CA ASP A 226 5.14 16.36 12.04
C ASP A 226 3.70 16.44 12.56
N HIS A 227 2.72 16.45 11.64
CA HIS A 227 1.31 16.46 12.02
C HIS A 227 0.91 15.17 12.76
N ILE A 228 1.30 14.00 12.25
CA ILE A 228 1.05 12.69 12.89
C ILE A 228 1.70 12.63 14.27
N ALA A 229 2.93 13.11 14.41
CA ALA A 229 3.63 13.12 15.70
C ALA A 229 2.91 13.99 16.75
N ALA A 230 2.31 15.11 16.32
CA ALA A 230 1.60 16.03 17.21
C ALA A 230 0.15 15.62 17.52
N ASN A 231 -0.55 14.99 16.55
CA ASN A 231 -2.01 14.78 16.62
C ASN A 231 -2.41 13.30 16.56
N GLY A 232 -1.45 12.40 16.41
CA GLY A 232 -1.70 10.96 16.19
C GLY A 232 -2.05 10.64 14.75
N GLY A 233 -2.07 9.35 14.46
CA GLY A 233 -2.37 8.77 13.16
C GLY A 233 -1.57 7.49 12.96
N GLU A 234 -2.24 6.42 12.56
CA GLU A 234 -1.63 5.11 12.38
C GLU A 234 -1.53 4.73 10.89
N LEU A 235 -2.22 5.48 10.02
CA LEU A 235 -2.24 5.23 8.58
C LEU A 235 -2.32 6.57 7.83
N ALA A 236 -1.55 6.72 6.77
CA ALA A 236 -1.72 7.77 5.78
C ALA A 236 -2.42 7.18 4.54
N VAL A 237 -3.34 7.94 3.95
CA VAL A 237 -4.01 7.59 2.69
C VAL A 237 -3.66 8.61 1.63
N THR A 238 -3.46 8.12 0.42
CA THR A 238 -3.25 8.96 -0.76
C THR A 238 -4.26 8.66 -1.86
N LEU A 239 -4.55 9.68 -2.63
CA LEU A 239 -5.44 9.65 -3.77
C LEU A 239 -4.58 9.71 -5.05
N PRO A 240 -4.45 8.61 -5.81
CA PRO A 240 -3.66 8.61 -7.03
C PRO A 240 -4.39 9.39 -8.12
N HIS A 241 -3.87 10.57 -8.46
CA HIS A 241 -4.28 11.39 -9.60
C HIS A 241 -3.07 11.69 -10.49
N HIS A 242 -3.30 12.07 -11.75
CA HIS A 242 -2.25 12.59 -12.60
C HIS A 242 -1.66 13.86 -11.95
N HIS A 243 -0.35 13.88 -11.69
CA HIS A 243 0.39 14.94 -10.98
C HIS A 243 0.06 15.09 -9.48
N SER A 244 -0.32 13.99 -8.82
CA SER A 244 -0.65 13.97 -7.40
C SER A 244 0.58 14.25 -6.51
N TRP A 245 0.33 14.58 -5.24
CA TRP A 245 1.39 14.68 -4.24
C TRP A 245 2.21 13.39 -4.07
N LEU A 246 1.69 12.21 -4.51
CA LEU A 246 2.49 10.99 -4.65
C LEU A 246 3.70 11.22 -5.56
N ASP A 247 3.55 11.94 -6.66
CA ASP A 247 4.68 12.27 -7.52
C ASP A 247 5.69 13.15 -6.76
N LYS A 248 5.21 14.13 -6.00
CA LYS A 248 6.07 14.96 -5.14
C LYS A 248 6.71 14.14 -4.00
N LEU A 249 6.04 13.11 -3.48
CA LEU A 249 6.59 12.19 -2.48
C LEU A 249 7.72 11.32 -3.07
N PHE A 250 7.58 10.88 -4.34
CA PHE A 250 8.53 9.99 -5.02
C PHE A 250 9.54 10.71 -5.92
N LEU A 251 9.24 11.94 -6.36
CA LEU A 251 10.08 12.73 -7.28
C LEU A 251 10.97 13.75 -6.54
N GLY A 252 11.01 13.71 -5.20
CA GLY A 252 11.95 14.55 -4.46
C GLY A 252 13.32 14.51 -5.13
N SER A 253 13.84 15.70 -5.51
CA SER A 253 15.16 15.85 -6.13
C SER A 253 16.20 15.05 -5.33
N GLU A 254 17.26 14.56 -5.98
CA GLU A 254 18.37 13.84 -5.33
C GLU A 254 18.97 14.58 -4.13
N THR A 255 18.63 15.86 -3.93
CA THR A 255 19.02 16.75 -2.84
C THR A 255 17.95 16.92 -1.75
N ALA A 256 16.72 16.45 -1.93
CA ALA A 256 15.73 16.45 -0.85
C ALA A 256 16.16 15.46 0.22
N HIS A 257 16.48 16.00 1.36
CA HIS A 257 17.08 15.34 2.51
C HIS A 257 16.40 14.03 2.90
N MET A 258 17.22 13.05 3.21
CA MET A 258 17.00 11.66 3.59
C MET A 258 16.10 11.44 4.83
N SER A 259 15.32 12.44 5.25
CA SER A 259 14.43 12.41 6.42
C SER A 259 12.93 12.29 6.10
N ASP A 260 12.55 12.25 4.82
CA ASP A 260 11.22 12.70 4.38
C ASP A 260 10.29 11.57 3.97
N GLU A 261 10.33 10.43 4.64
CA GLU A 261 9.36 9.37 4.42
C GLU A 261 8.32 9.27 5.52
N LEU A 262 7.16 8.76 5.14
CA LEU A 262 6.09 8.56 6.09
C LEU A 262 6.50 7.52 7.15
N SER A 263 6.32 7.89 8.41
CA SER A 263 6.60 7.04 9.57
C SER A 263 5.53 5.99 9.80
N VAL A 264 4.41 6.07 9.08
CA VAL A 264 3.26 5.17 9.16
C VAL A 264 3.03 4.50 7.80
N PRO A 265 2.29 3.39 7.75
CA PRO A 265 1.89 2.78 6.50
C PRO A 265 1.15 3.75 5.58
N LEU A 266 1.30 3.53 4.26
CA LEU A 266 0.67 4.34 3.22
C LEU A 266 -0.31 3.48 2.42
N LEU A 267 -1.58 3.85 2.45
CA LEU A 267 -2.63 3.27 1.62
C LEU A 267 -2.86 4.16 0.38
N SER A 268 -2.73 3.60 -0.78
CA SER A 268 -3.17 4.20 -2.04
C SER A 268 -4.51 3.63 -2.45
N LEU A 269 -5.52 4.49 -2.62
CA LEU A 269 -6.83 4.08 -3.13
C LEU A 269 -6.72 3.75 -4.61
N LYS A 270 -7.73 3.04 -5.14
CA LYS A 270 -7.74 2.71 -6.56
C LYS A 270 -7.75 3.97 -7.43
N GLY A 271 -6.88 4.00 -8.43
CA GLY A 271 -6.85 5.08 -9.41
C GLY A 271 -8.06 5.03 -10.36
N MET A 272 -8.37 6.17 -10.98
CA MET A 272 -9.37 6.19 -12.06
C MET A 272 -8.89 5.29 -13.20
N LYS A 273 -9.75 4.37 -13.68
CA LYS A 273 -9.49 3.68 -14.95
C LYS A 273 -9.47 4.73 -16.06
N LYS A 274 -8.43 4.70 -16.89
CA LYS A 274 -8.35 5.52 -18.10
C LYS A 274 -9.38 5.08 -19.13
#